data_00fd356e5432040bf80e38310b5bb46c
#
_entry.id   00fd356e5432040bf80e38310b5bb46c
#
_cell.length_a   1.000
_cell.length_b   1.000
_cell.length_c   1.000
_cell.angle_alpha   90.00
_cell.angle_beta   90.00
_cell.angle_gamma   90.00
#
_symmetry.space_group_name_H-M   'P 1'
#
loop_
_entity.id
_entity.type
_entity.pdbx_description
1 polymer ?
#
loop_
_entity_poly.entity_id
_entity_poly.type
_entity_poly.pdbx_seq_one_letter_code
_entity_poly.pdbx_strand_id
1 'polypeptide(L)'
;MESNFDLVIIGGGPGGYVCAIRAAQLGLKTACIESRGSLGGTCLNVGCIPSKSLLNLSENFHKAKKDFNKQGIEIDGIKLNIEKMMSNKNKSIQVLTKGVEFLFKKNKVTYFKGKGVLFSKNDIVVYEDNNKRTNVKSKNIVIATGSTVSSLPGIEIDEKNIVSSTGALSFDKVPKKLAVIGGGYIGLEMGSVWSRLGSEVTVVEYLDYITPGMDREVSDEFQKILTKQGIKFKMGSKVESVKDQGGSVSISYTNVKSSNKEKLEVDKVLVSVGRKPYTEGLNLSKVGIKKDNKGRI
;
A
#
# COMPACT_ATOMS: atom_id res chain seq x y z
N MET A 1 15.66 -20.11 -25.89
CA MET A 1 16.49 -19.02 -26.48
C MET A 1 16.97 -18.12 -25.35
N GLU A 2 18.27 -17.91 -25.27
CA GLU A 2 18.83 -16.94 -24.31
C GLU A 2 18.52 -15.53 -24.81
N SER A 3 17.86 -14.74 -23.97
CA SER A 3 17.55 -13.34 -24.27
C SER A 3 18.63 -12.45 -23.63
N ASN A 4 19.46 -11.79 -24.45
CA ASN A 4 20.51 -10.90 -23.99
C ASN A 4 20.04 -9.45 -24.00
N PHE A 5 20.25 -8.73 -22.87
CA PHE A 5 19.87 -7.32 -22.68
C PHE A 5 21.09 -6.49 -22.20
N ASP A 6 21.04 -5.20 -22.46
CA ASP A 6 21.99 -4.26 -21.86
C ASP A 6 21.62 -3.95 -20.41
N LEU A 7 20.31 -3.90 -20.14
CA LEU A 7 19.75 -3.65 -18.80
C LEU A 7 18.52 -4.50 -18.55
N VAL A 8 18.48 -5.15 -17.40
CA VAL A 8 17.28 -5.80 -16.86
C VAL A 8 16.91 -5.17 -15.53
N ILE A 9 15.63 -4.83 -15.38
CA ILE A 9 15.09 -4.28 -14.14
C ILE A 9 14.19 -5.34 -13.49
N ILE A 10 14.43 -5.65 -12.21
CA ILE A 10 13.58 -6.54 -11.41
C ILE A 10 12.65 -5.68 -10.55
N GLY A 11 11.37 -5.67 -10.88
CA GLY A 11 10.32 -4.87 -10.28
C GLY A 11 9.80 -3.79 -11.23
N GLY A 12 8.51 -3.84 -11.54
CA GLY A 12 7.79 -2.92 -12.45
C GLY A 12 7.07 -1.76 -11.73
N GLY A 13 7.49 -1.43 -10.50
CA GLY A 13 7.00 -0.25 -9.76
C GLY A 13 7.56 1.07 -10.29
N PRO A 14 7.24 2.23 -9.64
CA PRO A 14 7.69 3.55 -10.12
C PRO A 14 9.20 3.66 -10.36
N GLY A 15 10.02 3.12 -9.49
CA GLY A 15 11.46 3.08 -9.71
C GLY A 15 11.86 2.23 -10.92
N GLY A 16 11.17 1.09 -11.12
CA GLY A 16 11.48 0.16 -12.19
C GLY A 16 10.97 0.61 -13.56
N TYR A 17 9.67 0.93 -13.70
CA TYR A 17 9.14 1.28 -15.02
C TYR A 17 9.70 2.60 -15.56
N VAL A 18 9.97 3.58 -14.70
CA VAL A 18 10.61 4.84 -15.11
C VAL A 18 12.04 4.57 -15.60
N CYS A 19 12.81 3.77 -14.84
CA CYS A 19 14.16 3.35 -15.24
C CYS A 19 14.14 2.61 -16.57
N ALA A 20 13.23 1.65 -16.76
CA ALA A 20 13.14 0.86 -17.99
C ALA A 20 12.83 1.72 -19.22
N ILE A 21 11.85 2.62 -19.12
CA ILE A 21 11.48 3.54 -20.20
C ILE A 21 12.65 4.44 -20.54
N ARG A 22 13.29 5.03 -19.53
CA ARG A 22 14.42 5.95 -19.75
C ARG A 22 15.62 5.26 -20.38
N ALA A 23 15.98 4.07 -19.90
CA ALA A 23 17.06 3.28 -20.46
C ALA A 23 16.81 2.95 -21.95
N ALA A 24 15.58 2.53 -22.29
CA ALA A 24 15.21 2.24 -23.67
C ALA A 24 15.26 3.50 -24.56
N GLN A 25 14.84 4.66 -24.05
CA GLN A 25 14.95 5.94 -24.76
C GLN A 25 16.41 6.33 -25.03
N LEU A 26 17.35 5.89 -24.19
CA LEU A 26 18.78 6.08 -24.36
C LEU A 26 19.42 5.03 -25.29
N GLY A 27 18.63 4.17 -25.93
CA GLY A 27 19.10 3.16 -26.88
C GLY A 27 19.52 1.83 -26.29
N LEU A 28 19.36 1.61 -24.97
CA LEU A 28 19.66 0.34 -24.35
C LEU A 28 18.59 -0.72 -24.65
N LYS A 29 19.01 -1.93 -25.01
CA LYS A 29 18.11 -3.08 -25.09
C LYS A 29 17.70 -3.47 -23.68
N THR A 30 16.46 -3.12 -23.31
CA THR A 30 15.97 -3.15 -21.92
C THR A 30 14.84 -4.14 -21.72
N ALA A 31 14.88 -4.83 -20.56
CA ALA A 31 13.76 -5.63 -20.08
C ALA A 31 13.36 -5.26 -18.65
N CYS A 32 12.12 -5.50 -18.31
CA CYS A 32 11.58 -5.37 -16.96
C CYS A 32 10.83 -6.65 -16.58
N ILE A 33 11.07 -7.13 -15.36
CA ILE A 33 10.44 -8.33 -14.78
C ILE A 33 9.52 -7.88 -13.66
N GLU A 34 8.23 -8.24 -13.72
CA GLU A 34 7.25 -7.89 -12.67
C GLU A 34 6.40 -9.10 -12.28
N SER A 35 6.40 -9.39 -10.99
CA SER A 35 5.74 -10.58 -10.43
C SER A 35 4.24 -10.42 -10.19
N ARG A 36 3.72 -9.21 -10.07
CA ARG A 36 2.30 -8.93 -9.83
C ARG A 36 1.42 -9.18 -11.06
N GLY A 37 2.00 -9.34 -12.24
CA GLY A 37 1.25 -9.49 -13.49
C GLY A 37 0.78 -8.16 -14.12
N SER A 38 0.86 -7.05 -13.40
CA SER A 38 0.58 -5.69 -13.91
C SER A 38 1.68 -4.72 -13.49
N LEU A 39 2.05 -3.81 -14.40
CA LEU A 39 3.01 -2.74 -14.15
C LEU A 39 2.46 -1.69 -13.18
N GLY A 40 3.36 -0.85 -12.62
CA GLY A 40 2.99 0.23 -11.71
C GLY A 40 3.28 -0.07 -10.23
N GLY A 41 3.64 -1.32 -9.89
CA GLY A 41 4.02 -1.73 -8.55
C GLY A 41 2.96 -1.44 -7.48
N THR A 42 3.38 -1.27 -6.25
CA THR A 42 2.49 -0.94 -5.12
C THR A 42 1.74 0.37 -5.36
N CYS A 43 2.41 1.41 -5.84
CA CYS A 43 1.81 2.74 -5.99
C CYS A 43 0.54 2.74 -6.86
N LEU A 44 0.61 2.18 -8.08
CA LEU A 44 -0.52 2.20 -9.00
C LEU A 44 -1.59 1.16 -8.63
N ASN A 45 -1.18 -0.01 -8.14
CA ASN A 45 -2.11 -1.13 -7.96
C ASN A 45 -2.79 -1.15 -6.58
N VAL A 46 -2.04 -0.93 -5.50
CA VAL A 46 -2.51 -1.13 -4.11
C VAL A 46 -1.96 -0.08 -3.13
N GLY A 47 -1.72 1.14 -3.61
CA GLY A 47 -1.13 2.22 -2.81
C GLY A 47 -1.65 3.59 -3.21
N CYS A 48 -0.78 4.43 -3.77
CA CYS A 48 -1.03 5.86 -4.00
C CYS A 48 -2.30 6.13 -4.84
N ILE A 49 -2.44 5.44 -5.97
CA ILE A 49 -3.56 5.71 -6.89
C ILE A 49 -4.91 5.30 -6.31
N PRO A 50 -5.11 4.04 -5.84
CA PRO A 50 -6.37 3.68 -5.22
C PRO A 50 -6.68 4.49 -3.97
N SER A 51 -5.69 4.84 -3.13
CA SER A 51 -5.93 5.65 -1.93
C SER A 51 -6.40 7.07 -2.29
N LYS A 52 -5.75 7.76 -3.25
CA LYS A 52 -6.14 9.10 -3.68
C LYS A 52 -7.49 9.09 -4.39
N SER A 53 -7.79 8.04 -5.16
CA SER A 53 -9.12 7.85 -5.74
C SER A 53 -10.20 7.77 -4.66
N LEU A 54 -10.01 6.92 -3.63
CA LEU A 54 -10.99 6.80 -2.54
C LEU A 54 -11.04 8.05 -1.66
N LEU A 55 -9.92 8.72 -1.39
CA LEU A 55 -9.91 10.00 -0.67
C LEU A 55 -10.76 11.05 -1.37
N ASN A 56 -10.59 11.21 -2.69
CA ASN A 56 -11.39 12.15 -3.48
C ASN A 56 -12.88 11.78 -3.49
N LEU A 57 -13.20 10.51 -3.74
CA LEU A 57 -14.59 10.03 -3.78
C LEU A 57 -15.29 10.15 -2.42
N SER A 58 -14.60 9.79 -1.33
CA SER A 58 -15.14 9.92 0.04
C SER A 58 -15.30 11.36 0.47
N GLU A 59 -14.41 12.26 0.04
CA GLU A 59 -14.51 13.70 0.28
C GLU A 59 -15.76 14.29 -0.42
N ASN A 60 -15.98 13.93 -1.69
CA ASN A 60 -17.15 14.37 -2.43
C ASN A 60 -18.46 13.91 -1.75
N PHE A 61 -18.49 12.66 -1.28
CA PHE A 61 -19.63 12.13 -0.53
C PHE A 61 -19.84 12.89 0.79
N HIS A 62 -18.76 13.16 1.51
CA HIS A 62 -18.82 13.89 2.78
C HIS A 62 -19.31 15.33 2.58
N LYS A 63 -18.77 16.06 1.60
CA LYS A 63 -19.18 17.43 1.24
C LYS A 63 -20.65 17.48 0.86
N ALA A 64 -21.08 16.57 -0.02
CA ALA A 64 -22.46 16.50 -0.44
C ALA A 64 -23.43 16.24 0.74
N LYS A 65 -23.01 15.41 1.70
CA LYS A 65 -23.84 15.05 2.86
C LYS A 65 -23.88 16.10 3.96
N LYS A 66 -22.79 16.87 4.16
CA LYS A 66 -22.62 17.76 5.34
C LYS A 66 -22.42 19.23 5.02
N ASP A 67 -21.81 19.55 3.89
CA ASP A 67 -21.32 20.91 3.66
C ASP A 67 -22.13 21.66 2.61
N PHE A 68 -22.67 20.98 1.61
CA PHE A 68 -23.40 21.65 0.53
C PHE A 68 -24.63 22.42 1.01
N ASN A 69 -25.40 21.88 1.97
CA ASN A 69 -26.51 22.59 2.57
C ASN A 69 -26.11 23.91 3.22
N LYS A 70 -24.91 23.96 3.84
CA LYS A 70 -24.37 25.19 4.44
C LYS A 70 -23.95 26.22 3.38
N GLN A 71 -23.73 25.75 2.14
CA GLN A 71 -23.36 26.59 0.99
C GLN A 71 -24.57 26.96 0.11
N GLY A 72 -25.79 26.64 0.56
CA GLY A 72 -27.03 26.91 -0.19
C GLY A 72 -27.31 25.91 -1.30
N ILE A 73 -26.66 24.75 -1.33
CA ILE A 73 -26.92 23.69 -2.29
C ILE A 73 -27.70 22.60 -1.58
N GLU A 74 -28.98 22.52 -1.83
CA GLU A 74 -29.87 21.51 -1.25
C GLU A 74 -29.79 20.22 -2.06
N ILE A 75 -29.62 19.09 -1.38
CA ILE A 75 -29.56 17.77 -2.00
C ILE A 75 -30.47 16.81 -1.22
N ASP A 76 -31.46 16.28 -1.89
CA ASP A 76 -32.34 15.28 -1.33
C ASP A 76 -31.78 13.87 -1.48
N GLY A 77 -31.59 13.19 -0.35
CA GLY A 77 -31.37 11.74 -0.29
C GLY A 77 -30.08 11.24 -0.94
N ILE A 78 -28.91 11.50 -0.31
CA ILE A 78 -27.64 10.94 -0.78
C ILE A 78 -27.46 9.52 -0.24
N LYS A 79 -27.23 8.56 -1.14
CA LYS A 79 -26.91 7.17 -0.80
C LYS A 79 -25.54 6.78 -1.35
N LEU A 80 -24.74 6.09 -0.51
CA LEU A 80 -23.48 5.50 -0.92
C LEU A 80 -23.73 4.19 -1.67
N ASN A 81 -23.16 4.06 -2.87
CA ASN A 81 -23.02 2.78 -3.55
C ASN A 81 -21.53 2.40 -3.53
N ILE A 82 -21.14 1.54 -2.57
CA ILE A 82 -19.76 1.15 -2.35
C ILE A 82 -19.18 0.36 -3.53
N GLU A 83 -19.96 -0.53 -4.13
CA GLU A 83 -19.57 -1.31 -5.29
C GLU A 83 -19.18 -0.42 -6.47
N LYS A 84 -20.02 0.58 -6.77
CA LYS A 84 -19.77 1.55 -7.83
C LYS A 84 -18.56 2.44 -7.53
N MET A 85 -18.36 2.82 -6.26
CA MET A 85 -17.18 3.55 -5.81
C MET A 85 -15.91 2.73 -6.02
N MET A 86 -15.91 1.45 -5.63
CA MET A 86 -14.78 0.54 -5.84
C MET A 86 -14.51 0.27 -7.33
N SER A 87 -15.55 0.16 -8.14
CA SER A 87 -15.43 0.05 -9.60
C SER A 87 -14.71 1.27 -10.19
N ASN A 88 -15.07 2.49 -9.78
CA ASN A 88 -14.41 3.73 -10.23
C ASN A 88 -12.93 3.76 -9.83
N LYS A 89 -12.61 3.39 -8.58
CA LYS A 89 -11.23 3.25 -8.13
C LYS A 89 -10.45 2.25 -9.00
N ASN A 90 -11.01 1.07 -9.27
CA ASN A 90 -10.37 0.04 -10.09
C ASN A 90 -10.18 0.51 -11.55
N LYS A 91 -11.13 1.26 -12.10
CA LYS A 91 -11.00 1.87 -13.43
C LYS A 91 -9.82 2.84 -13.51
N SER A 92 -9.62 3.66 -12.48
CA SER A 92 -8.44 4.56 -12.40
C SER A 92 -7.12 3.78 -12.40
N ILE A 93 -7.05 2.66 -11.65
CA ILE A 93 -5.89 1.76 -11.63
C ILE A 93 -5.63 1.22 -13.04
N GLN A 94 -6.67 0.68 -13.68
CA GLN A 94 -6.56 0.06 -15.01
C GLN A 94 -6.08 1.04 -16.08
N VAL A 95 -6.58 2.27 -16.07
CA VAL A 95 -6.14 3.31 -17.02
C VAL A 95 -4.65 3.57 -16.89
N LEU A 96 -4.14 3.71 -15.67
CA LEU A 96 -2.74 4.04 -15.44
C LEU A 96 -1.81 2.84 -15.69
N THR A 97 -2.18 1.65 -15.26
CA THR A 97 -1.37 0.44 -15.50
C THR A 97 -1.26 0.12 -16.98
N LYS A 98 -2.37 0.21 -17.74
CA LYS A 98 -2.36 0.08 -19.20
C LYS A 98 -1.56 1.20 -19.88
N GLY A 99 -1.57 2.41 -19.35
CA GLY A 99 -0.73 3.51 -19.81
C GLY A 99 0.77 3.19 -19.71
N VAL A 100 1.20 2.57 -18.60
CA VAL A 100 2.59 2.13 -18.45
C VAL A 100 2.92 0.99 -19.42
N GLU A 101 2.02 0.02 -19.62
CA GLU A 101 2.20 -1.06 -20.59
C GLU A 101 2.32 -0.50 -22.03
N PHE A 102 1.51 0.50 -22.37
CA PHE A 102 1.62 1.20 -23.66
C PHE A 102 2.99 1.88 -23.83
N LEU A 103 3.48 2.56 -22.79
CA LEU A 103 4.82 3.18 -22.80
C LEU A 103 5.93 2.15 -22.97
N PHE A 104 5.82 0.96 -22.34
CA PHE A 104 6.76 -0.14 -22.55
C PHE A 104 6.77 -0.57 -24.02
N LYS A 105 5.59 -0.81 -24.59
CA LYS A 105 5.46 -1.18 -26.01
C LYS A 105 6.03 -0.11 -26.93
N LYS A 106 5.70 1.17 -26.71
CA LYS A 106 6.19 2.30 -27.49
C LYS A 106 7.72 2.41 -27.49
N ASN A 107 8.33 2.17 -26.32
CA ASN A 107 9.79 2.25 -26.14
C ASN A 107 10.50 0.90 -26.35
N LYS A 108 9.79 -0.15 -26.83
CA LYS A 108 10.34 -1.48 -27.07
C LYS A 108 10.99 -2.14 -25.83
N VAL A 109 10.49 -1.84 -24.63
CA VAL A 109 10.90 -2.52 -23.41
C VAL A 109 10.27 -3.91 -23.39
N THR A 110 11.10 -4.95 -23.24
CA THR A 110 10.60 -6.32 -23.08
C THR A 110 10.03 -6.50 -21.68
N TYR A 111 8.79 -7.00 -21.60
CA TYR A 111 8.11 -7.20 -20.33
C TYR A 111 7.96 -8.70 -20.02
N PHE A 112 8.59 -9.16 -18.94
CA PHE A 112 8.43 -10.51 -18.40
C PHE A 112 7.47 -10.48 -17.21
N LYS A 113 6.39 -11.26 -17.31
CA LYS A 113 5.44 -11.46 -16.20
C LYS A 113 5.89 -12.65 -15.38
N GLY A 114 6.44 -12.39 -14.19
CA GLY A 114 6.95 -13.44 -13.33
C GLY A 114 7.92 -12.94 -12.28
N LYS A 115 8.41 -13.86 -11.46
CA LYS A 115 9.38 -13.59 -10.39
C LYS A 115 10.81 -13.71 -10.92
N GLY A 116 11.55 -12.62 -10.90
CA GLY A 116 12.97 -12.60 -11.25
C GLY A 116 13.84 -13.02 -10.07
N VAL A 117 14.72 -13.97 -10.28
CA VAL A 117 15.67 -14.50 -9.29
C VAL A 117 17.08 -14.43 -9.85
N LEU A 118 17.99 -13.81 -9.11
CA LEU A 118 19.40 -13.70 -9.48
C LEU A 118 20.07 -15.08 -9.38
N PHE A 119 20.71 -15.50 -10.47
CA PHE A 119 21.50 -16.72 -10.52
C PHE A 119 23.00 -16.42 -10.47
N SER A 120 23.41 -15.37 -11.17
CA SER A 120 24.77 -14.78 -11.12
C SER A 120 24.69 -13.25 -11.22
N LYS A 121 25.83 -12.57 -11.31
CA LYS A 121 25.91 -11.11 -11.51
C LYS A 121 25.25 -10.65 -12.81
N ASN A 122 25.12 -11.53 -13.79
CA ASN A 122 24.60 -11.22 -15.12
C ASN A 122 23.44 -12.13 -15.55
N ASP A 123 23.10 -13.16 -14.78
CA ASP A 123 22.08 -14.15 -15.13
C ASP A 123 20.89 -14.07 -14.17
N ILE A 124 19.70 -14.04 -14.75
CA ILE A 124 18.43 -14.00 -14.04
C ILE A 124 17.56 -15.15 -14.54
N VAL A 125 16.89 -15.83 -13.63
CA VAL A 125 15.83 -16.79 -13.97
C VAL A 125 14.50 -16.14 -13.67
N VAL A 126 13.63 -16.07 -14.67
CA VAL A 126 12.24 -15.63 -14.51
C VAL A 126 11.34 -16.84 -14.35
N TYR A 127 10.60 -16.90 -13.25
CA TYR A 127 9.58 -17.91 -12.98
C TYR A 127 8.22 -17.31 -13.30
N GLU A 128 7.59 -17.83 -14.36
CA GLU A 128 6.26 -17.40 -14.82
C GLU A 128 5.16 -18.27 -14.17
N ASP A 129 3.91 -17.77 -14.11
CA ASP A 129 2.79 -18.43 -13.41
C ASP A 129 2.44 -19.84 -13.93
N ASN A 130 2.78 -20.14 -15.17
CA ASN A 130 2.57 -21.46 -15.82
C ASN A 130 3.72 -22.45 -15.59
N ASN A 131 4.51 -22.29 -14.55
CA ASN A 131 5.74 -23.05 -14.25
C ASN A 131 6.84 -22.94 -15.33
N LYS A 132 6.70 -22.05 -16.29
CA LYS A 132 7.72 -21.79 -17.28
C LYS A 132 8.90 -21.05 -16.65
N ARG A 133 10.10 -21.45 -17.05
CA ARG A 133 11.35 -20.82 -16.66
C ARG A 133 12.01 -20.19 -17.88
N THR A 134 12.33 -18.92 -17.79
CA THR A 134 13.03 -18.21 -18.84
C THR A 134 14.36 -17.69 -18.30
N ASN A 135 15.47 -18.10 -18.94
CA ASN A 135 16.79 -17.59 -18.60
C ASN A 135 17.04 -16.27 -19.34
N VAL A 136 17.46 -15.27 -18.62
CA VAL A 136 17.70 -13.91 -19.12
C VAL A 136 19.11 -13.50 -18.74
N LYS A 137 19.90 -13.08 -19.74
CA LYS A 137 21.23 -12.50 -19.52
C LYS A 137 21.19 -10.98 -19.65
N SER A 138 21.96 -10.29 -18.82
CA SER A 138 22.05 -8.83 -18.84
C SER A 138 23.47 -8.35 -18.52
N LYS A 139 23.90 -7.29 -19.19
CA LYS A 139 25.15 -6.61 -18.82
C LYS A 139 25.04 -5.95 -17.45
N ASN A 140 23.86 -5.35 -17.18
CA ASN A 140 23.57 -4.65 -15.93
C ASN A 140 22.19 -5.07 -15.42
N ILE A 141 22.02 -5.11 -14.08
CA ILE A 141 20.78 -5.44 -13.43
C ILE A 141 20.44 -4.35 -12.41
N VAL A 142 19.21 -3.85 -12.45
CA VAL A 142 18.66 -2.94 -11.43
C VAL A 142 17.63 -3.70 -10.59
N ILE A 143 17.81 -3.68 -9.27
CA ILE A 143 16.85 -4.21 -8.31
C ILE A 143 15.93 -3.07 -7.88
N ALA A 144 14.66 -3.13 -8.30
CA ALA A 144 13.63 -2.14 -8.02
C ALA A 144 12.37 -2.79 -7.42
N THR A 145 12.56 -3.80 -6.58
CA THR A 145 11.48 -4.63 -6.03
C THR A 145 10.64 -3.94 -4.96
N GLY A 146 11.05 -2.75 -4.52
CA GLY A 146 10.28 -1.90 -3.63
C GLY A 146 10.18 -2.42 -2.21
N SER A 147 8.97 -2.37 -1.64
CA SER A 147 8.71 -2.71 -0.25
C SER A 147 7.40 -3.48 -0.07
N THR A 148 7.30 -4.17 1.06
CA THR A 148 6.08 -4.86 1.50
C THR A 148 5.62 -4.34 2.84
N VAL A 149 4.40 -4.67 3.26
CA VAL A 149 3.85 -4.28 4.56
C VAL A 149 4.65 -4.87 5.70
N SER A 150 4.78 -4.11 6.78
CA SER A 150 5.26 -4.61 8.07
C SER A 150 4.06 -4.98 8.95
N SER A 151 4.21 -6.04 9.74
CA SER A 151 3.27 -6.39 10.80
C SER A 151 3.96 -6.28 12.16
N LEU A 152 3.16 -6.31 13.22
CA LEU A 152 3.66 -6.46 14.58
C LEU A 152 3.85 -7.94 14.92
N PRO A 153 4.82 -8.28 15.78
CA PRO A 153 5.00 -9.66 16.23
C PRO A 153 3.70 -10.23 16.82
N GLY A 154 3.34 -11.45 16.41
CA GLY A 154 2.13 -12.13 16.89
C GLY A 154 0.81 -11.63 16.29
N ILE A 155 0.83 -10.68 15.35
CA ILE A 155 -0.37 -10.22 14.63
C ILE A 155 -0.30 -10.72 13.19
N GLU A 156 -1.19 -11.62 12.85
CA GLU A 156 -1.35 -12.15 11.50
C GLU A 156 -2.34 -11.29 10.71
N ILE A 157 -1.94 -10.88 9.51
CA ILE A 157 -2.78 -10.14 8.56
C ILE A 157 -3.44 -11.18 7.65
N ASP A 158 -4.77 -11.32 7.75
CA ASP A 158 -5.58 -12.29 6.98
C ASP A 158 -6.19 -11.67 5.72
N GLU A 159 -6.05 -10.35 5.54
CA GLU A 159 -6.67 -9.51 4.50
C GLU A 159 -8.21 -9.62 4.45
N LYS A 160 -8.83 -10.06 5.53
CA LYS A 160 -10.29 -10.15 5.71
C LYS A 160 -10.77 -9.24 6.84
N ASN A 161 -10.46 -9.59 8.08
CA ASN A 161 -10.83 -8.83 9.28
C ASN A 161 -9.65 -8.06 9.87
N ILE A 162 -8.45 -8.61 9.76
CA ILE A 162 -7.18 -7.97 10.11
C ILE A 162 -6.44 -7.72 8.80
N VAL A 163 -6.48 -6.49 8.31
CA VAL A 163 -6.02 -6.16 6.96
C VAL A 163 -4.78 -5.28 6.96
N SER A 164 -4.01 -5.37 5.89
CA SER A 164 -3.07 -4.32 5.50
C SER A 164 -3.78 -3.19 4.75
N SER A 165 -3.02 -2.19 4.28
CA SER A 165 -3.56 -1.16 3.38
C SER A 165 -4.16 -1.76 2.10
N THR A 166 -3.70 -2.93 1.66
CA THR A 166 -4.25 -3.62 0.48
C THR A 166 -5.70 -4.04 0.71
N GLY A 167 -5.98 -4.71 1.82
CA GLY A 167 -7.35 -5.09 2.19
C GLY A 167 -8.23 -3.88 2.49
N ALA A 168 -7.69 -2.87 3.21
CA ALA A 168 -8.43 -1.65 3.50
C ALA A 168 -8.85 -0.86 2.24
N LEU A 169 -8.11 -0.97 1.14
CA LEU A 169 -8.47 -0.41 -0.17
C LEU A 169 -9.55 -1.22 -0.90
N SER A 170 -9.99 -2.36 -0.35
CA SER A 170 -10.83 -3.33 -1.06
C SER A 170 -12.04 -3.81 -0.24
N PHE A 171 -12.41 -3.13 0.84
CA PHE A 171 -13.61 -3.48 1.59
C PHE A 171 -14.86 -3.43 0.70
N ASP A 172 -15.67 -4.47 0.80
CA ASP A 172 -16.95 -4.62 0.08
C ASP A 172 -18.10 -3.83 0.72
N LYS A 173 -17.95 -3.49 2.00
CA LYS A 173 -18.90 -2.69 2.78
C LYS A 173 -18.16 -1.76 3.74
N VAL A 174 -18.82 -0.68 4.13
CA VAL A 174 -18.30 0.24 5.15
C VAL A 174 -18.36 -0.46 6.51
N PRO A 175 -17.22 -0.71 7.20
CA PRO A 175 -17.26 -1.25 8.55
C PRO A 175 -17.90 -0.23 9.50
N LYS A 176 -18.72 -0.66 10.46
CA LYS A 176 -19.29 0.25 11.47
C LYS A 176 -18.19 0.82 12.35
N LYS A 177 -17.26 -0.06 12.78
CA LYS A 177 -16.09 0.32 13.60
C LYS A 177 -14.83 -0.18 12.94
N LEU A 178 -13.87 0.72 12.76
CA LEU A 178 -12.55 0.44 12.21
C LEU A 178 -11.48 0.88 13.19
N ALA A 179 -10.60 -0.03 13.59
CA ALA A 179 -9.36 0.35 14.27
C ALA A 179 -8.22 0.45 13.27
N VAL A 180 -7.38 1.47 13.44
CA VAL A 180 -6.17 1.68 12.67
C VAL A 180 -4.99 1.58 13.63
N ILE A 181 -4.13 0.59 13.45
CA ILE A 181 -2.90 0.43 14.22
C ILE A 181 -1.77 1.11 13.45
N GLY A 182 -1.27 2.22 13.99
CA GLY A 182 -0.26 3.07 13.40
C GLY A 182 -0.82 4.39 12.86
N GLY A 183 -0.36 5.51 13.44
CA GLY A 183 -0.73 6.89 13.11
C GLY A 183 0.10 7.50 11.98
N GLY A 184 0.71 6.69 11.11
CA GLY A 184 1.40 7.13 9.91
C GLY A 184 0.43 7.51 8.78
N TYR A 185 0.95 8.13 7.70
CA TYR A 185 0.13 8.64 6.58
C TYR A 185 -0.77 7.58 5.93
N ILE A 186 -0.34 6.32 5.81
CA ILE A 186 -1.16 5.24 5.24
C ILE A 186 -2.40 4.99 6.10
N GLY A 187 -2.21 4.85 7.41
CA GLY A 187 -3.30 4.62 8.36
C GLY A 187 -4.29 5.77 8.41
N LEU A 188 -3.77 7.00 8.41
CA LEU A 188 -4.60 8.21 8.46
C LEU A 188 -5.36 8.46 7.16
N GLU A 189 -4.76 8.19 5.98
CA GLU A 189 -5.47 8.26 4.69
C GLU A 189 -6.65 7.27 4.65
N MET A 190 -6.41 6.01 5.00
CA MET A 190 -7.48 5.00 5.01
C MET A 190 -8.50 5.26 6.10
N GLY A 191 -8.06 5.67 7.29
CA GLY A 191 -8.94 6.10 8.38
C GLY A 191 -9.86 7.24 7.94
N SER A 192 -9.32 8.24 7.23
CA SER A 192 -10.10 9.36 6.70
C SER A 192 -11.13 8.91 5.66
N VAL A 193 -10.75 8.02 4.73
CA VAL A 193 -11.69 7.46 3.74
C VAL A 193 -12.88 6.83 4.43
N TRP A 194 -12.63 5.90 5.34
CA TRP A 194 -13.69 5.12 5.97
C TRP A 194 -14.52 5.94 6.96
N SER A 195 -13.89 6.89 7.67
CA SER A 195 -14.62 7.84 8.54
C SER A 195 -15.61 8.70 7.75
N ARG A 196 -15.19 9.26 6.60
CA ARG A 196 -16.07 10.05 5.72
C ARG A 196 -17.23 9.22 5.16
N LEU A 197 -17.02 7.93 4.96
CA LEU A 197 -18.06 6.99 4.51
C LEU A 197 -18.98 6.50 5.64
N GLY A 198 -18.67 6.79 6.90
CA GLY A 198 -19.55 6.52 8.05
C GLY A 198 -19.00 5.55 9.09
N SER A 199 -17.76 5.09 8.97
CA SER A 199 -17.11 4.28 10.01
C SER A 199 -16.77 5.11 11.24
N GLU A 200 -16.98 4.55 12.43
CA GLU A 200 -16.33 5.03 13.65
C GLU A 200 -14.88 4.56 13.67
N VAL A 201 -13.93 5.50 13.44
CA VAL A 201 -12.51 5.19 13.31
C VAL A 201 -11.76 5.52 14.59
N THR A 202 -10.99 4.54 15.11
CA THR A 202 -10.07 4.75 16.24
C THR A 202 -8.65 4.41 15.80
N VAL A 203 -7.73 5.37 15.88
CA VAL A 203 -6.30 5.18 15.63
C VAL A 203 -5.61 4.85 16.94
N VAL A 204 -4.87 3.73 16.97
CA VAL A 204 -4.02 3.32 18.09
C VAL A 204 -2.57 3.50 17.68
N GLU A 205 -1.87 4.45 18.31
CA GLU A 205 -0.50 4.81 17.97
C GLU A 205 0.41 4.67 19.19
N TYR A 206 1.57 4.04 18.97
CA TYR A 206 2.58 3.82 20.01
C TYR A 206 3.23 5.13 20.47
N LEU A 207 3.50 6.04 19.55
CA LEU A 207 4.07 7.35 19.83
C LEU A 207 3.00 8.28 20.43
N ASP A 208 3.45 9.40 20.98
CA ASP A 208 2.56 10.45 21.50
C ASP A 208 2.14 11.47 20.43
N TYR A 209 2.46 11.23 19.16
CA TYR A 209 2.08 12.05 18.01
C TYR A 209 1.90 11.19 16.75
N ILE A 210 1.14 11.72 15.79
CA ILE A 210 0.92 11.10 14.50
C ILE A 210 2.00 11.49 13.49
N THR A 211 2.03 10.85 12.32
CA THR A 211 2.94 11.19 11.20
C THR A 211 4.42 11.29 11.61
N PRO A 212 5.01 10.23 12.22
CA PRO A 212 6.40 10.27 12.64
C PRO A 212 7.33 10.60 11.46
N GLY A 213 8.27 11.53 11.71
CA GLY A 213 9.18 12.04 10.69
C GLY A 213 8.73 13.33 10.00
N MET A 214 7.51 13.80 10.28
CA MET A 214 7.05 15.15 9.92
C MET A 214 7.39 16.15 11.03
N ASP A 215 7.30 17.45 10.72
CA ASP A 215 7.39 18.49 11.70
C ASP A 215 6.33 18.32 12.80
N ARG A 216 6.69 18.60 14.06
CA ARG A 216 5.82 18.36 15.20
C ARG A 216 4.58 19.25 15.18
N GLU A 217 4.73 20.50 14.85
CA GLU A 217 3.62 21.46 14.78
C GLU A 217 2.62 21.05 13.70
N VAL A 218 3.11 20.61 12.52
CA VAL A 218 2.28 20.07 11.45
C VAL A 218 1.53 18.80 11.91
N SER A 219 2.19 17.91 12.64
CA SER A 219 1.57 16.68 13.16
C SER A 219 0.47 16.99 14.17
N ASP A 220 0.72 17.94 15.09
CA ASP A 220 -0.23 18.34 16.14
C ASP A 220 -1.47 19.02 15.52
N GLU A 221 -1.31 19.94 14.56
CA GLU A 221 -2.42 20.57 13.86
C GLU A 221 -3.20 19.56 13.02
N PHE A 222 -2.53 18.65 12.34
CA PHE A 222 -3.18 17.59 11.56
C PHE A 222 -4.01 16.68 12.46
N GLN A 223 -3.51 16.29 13.63
CA GLN A 223 -4.28 15.50 14.60
C GLN A 223 -5.53 16.25 15.07
N LYS A 224 -5.44 17.55 15.37
CA LYS A 224 -6.59 18.38 15.74
C LYS A 224 -7.66 18.41 14.64
N ILE A 225 -7.23 18.56 13.38
CA ILE A 225 -8.13 18.54 12.22
C ILE A 225 -8.85 17.20 12.11
N LEU A 226 -8.12 16.08 12.17
CA LEU A 226 -8.69 14.75 12.07
C LEU A 226 -9.64 14.43 13.24
N THR A 227 -9.31 14.91 14.45
CA THR A 227 -10.19 14.78 15.63
C THR A 227 -11.49 15.54 15.43
N LYS A 228 -11.45 16.78 14.90
CA LYS A 228 -12.65 17.54 14.53
C LYS A 228 -13.50 16.84 13.45
N GLN A 229 -12.86 16.06 12.58
CA GLN A 229 -13.54 15.23 11.58
C GLN A 229 -14.11 13.94 12.15
N GLY A 230 -13.91 13.64 13.43
CA GLY A 230 -14.52 12.51 14.15
C GLY A 230 -13.62 11.28 14.31
N ILE A 231 -12.34 11.35 13.94
CA ILE A 231 -11.38 10.27 14.20
C ILE A 231 -10.95 10.33 15.66
N LYS A 232 -11.02 9.18 16.35
CA LYS A 232 -10.56 9.02 17.73
C LYS A 232 -9.10 8.57 17.75
N PHE A 233 -8.34 9.05 18.74
CA PHE A 233 -6.92 8.71 18.89
C PHE A 233 -6.65 8.11 20.27
N LYS A 234 -5.91 7.00 20.29
CA LYS A 234 -5.30 6.37 21.46
C LYS A 234 -3.79 6.45 21.30
N MET A 235 -3.24 7.60 21.73
CA MET A 235 -1.81 7.90 21.63
C MET A 235 -1.03 7.26 22.76
N GLY A 236 0.29 7.04 22.58
CA GLY A 236 1.15 6.38 23.58
C GLY A 236 0.64 4.97 23.92
N SER A 237 0.08 4.26 22.97
CA SER A 237 -0.63 2.99 23.17
C SER A 237 0.05 1.85 22.43
N LYS A 238 0.61 0.91 23.19
CA LYS A 238 1.26 -0.28 22.66
C LYS A 238 0.24 -1.38 22.45
N VAL A 239 0.03 -1.80 21.21
CA VAL A 239 -0.82 -2.97 20.90
C VAL A 239 -0.11 -4.25 21.34
N GLU A 240 -0.78 -5.06 22.16
CA GLU A 240 -0.26 -6.32 22.67
C GLU A 240 -0.81 -7.52 21.90
N SER A 241 -2.08 -7.46 21.49
CA SER A 241 -2.69 -8.55 20.69
C SER A 241 -3.86 -8.05 19.86
N VAL A 242 -4.09 -8.76 18.76
CA VAL A 242 -5.28 -8.61 17.90
C VAL A 242 -5.83 -10.01 17.66
N LYS A 243 -7.12 -10.22 17.97
CA LYS A 243 -7.76 -11.54 17.84
C LYS A 243 -9.08 -11.42 17.11
N ASP A 244 -9.20 -12.14 16.00
CA ASP A 244 -10.49 -12.33 15.31
C ASP A 244 -11.36 -13.29 16.13
N GLN A 245 -12.59 -12.89 16.41
CA GLN A 245 -13.58 -13.63 17.18
C GLN A 245 -14.71 -14.19 16.30
N GLY A 246 -14.53 -14.22 14.97
CA GLY A 246 -15.52 -14.74 14.02
C GLY A 246 -16.66 -13.80 13.67
N GLY A 247 -16.73 -12.61 14.27
CA GLY A 247 -17.76 -11.60 13.99
C GLY A 247 -17.33 -10.19 14.36
N SER A 248 -16.33 -10.09 15.21
CA SER A 248 -15.63 -8.87 15.62
C SER A 248 -14.15 -9.15 15.83
N VAL A 249 -13.35 -8.11 15.88
CA VAL A 249 -11.92 -8.19 16.20
C VAL A 249 -11.67 -7.48 17.51
N SER A 250 -11.05 -8.18 18.47
CA SER A 250 -10.65 -7.63 19.77
C SER A 250 -9.18 -7.21 19.73
N ILE A 251 -8.91 -5.98 20.13
CA ILE A 251 -7.56 -5.41 20.25
C ILE A 251 -7.29 -5.15 21.72
N SER A 252 -6.19 -5.69 22.23
CA SER A 252 -5.70 -5.35 23.57
C SER A 252 -4.48 -4.46 23.43
N TYR A 253 -4.45 -3.35 24.14
CA TYR A 253 -3.33 -2.41 24.15
C TYR A 253 -3.10 -1.84 25.54
N THR A 254 -1.88 -1.37 25.78
CA THR A 254 -1.45 -0.81 27.05
C THR A 254 -0.97 0.62 26.81
N ASN A 255 -1.48 1.57 27.58
CA ASN A 255 -0.95 2.94 27.55
C ASN A 255 0.45 2.95 28.18
N VAL A 256 1.44 3.42 27.44
CA VAL A 256 2.86 3.38 27.82
C VAL A 256 3.16 4.20 29.09
N LYS A 257 2.44 5.33 29.28
CA LYS A 257 2.66 6.22 30.44
C LYS A 257 1.95 5.76 31.70
N SER A 258 0.69 5.35 31.60
CA SER A 258 -0.14 4.96 32.75
C SER A 258 -0.11 3.47 33.05
N SER A 259 0.44 2.65 32.14
CA SER A 259 0.39 1.18 32.21
C SER A 259 -1.04 0.61 32.23
N ASN A 260 -2.06 1.40 31.95
CA ASN A 260 -3.44 0.95 31.88
C ASN A 260 -3.64 0.06 30.68
N LYS A 261 -4.23 -1.11 30.89
CA LYS A 261 -4.64 -2.03 29.85
C LYS A 261 -6.06 -1.73 29.41
N GLU A 262 -6.24 -1.54 28.13
CA GLU A 262 -7.53 -1.27 27.51
C GLU A 262 -7.84 -2.30 26.42
N LYS A 263 -9.12 -2.47 26.13
CA LYS A 263 -9.60 -3.29 25.01
C LYS A 263 -10.47 -2.45 24.08
N LEU A 264 -10.41 -2.77 22.80
CA LEU A 264 -11.26 -2.17 21.76
C LEU A 264 -11.83 -3.29 20.90
N GLU A 265 -13.15 -3.28 20.71
CA GLU A 265 -13.83 -4.20 19.81
C GLU A 265 -14.35 -3.48 18.58
N VAL A 266 -14.01 -4.03 17.40
CA VAL A 266 -14.27 -3.42 16.09
C VAL A 266 -14.64 -4.48 15.05
N ASP A 267 -15.19 -4.05 13.91
CA ASP A 267 -15.50 -4.98 12.81
C ASP A 267 -14.25 -5.32 12.00
N LYS A 268 -13.34 -4.35 11.83
CA LYS A 268 -12.12 -4.49 11.04
C LYS A 268 -10.94 -3.78 11.71
N VAL A 269 -9.75 -4.33 11.47
CA VAL A 269 -8.48 -3.74 11.92
C VAL A 269 -7.58 -3.51 10.73
N LEU A 270 -7.10 -2.28 10.56
CA LEU A 270 -6.02 -1.94 9.62
C LEU A 270 -4.68 -1.91 10.37
N VAL A 271 -3.75 -2.75 9.97
CA VAL A 271 -2.36 -2.73 10.45
C VAL A 271 -1.51 -1.91 9.48
N SER A 272 -1.04 -0.74 9.92
CA SER A 272 -0.29 0.23 9.11
C SER A 272 0.96 0.76 9.83
N VAL A 273 1.72 -0.15 10.44
CA VAL A 273 2.90 0.15 11.27
C VAL A 273 4.21 0.29 10.48
N GLY A 274 4.11 0.47 9.19
CA GLY A 274 5.26 0.73 8.32
C GLY A 274 5.42 -0.28 7.19
N ARG A 275 6.56 -0.18 6.52
CA ARG A 275 6.93 -1.02 5.37
C ARG A 275 8.38 -1.47 5.50
N LYS A 276 8.68 -2.66 4.99
CA LYS A 276 10.03 -3.23 4.93
C LYS A 276 10.47 -3.48 3.49
N PRO A 277 11.78 -3.45 3.18
CA PRO A 277 12.29 -3.75 1.84
C PRO A 277 11.84 -5.13 1.37
N TYR A 278 11.45 -5.24 0.11
CA TYR A 278 11.07 -6.51 -0.50
C TYR A 278 12.27 -7.09 -1.26
N THR A 279 13.10 -7.84 -0.54
CA THR A 279 14.32 -8.49 -1.07
C THR A 279 14.25 -10.01 -1.02
N GLU A 280 13.11 -10.55 -0.58
CA GLU A 280 12.92 -11.98 -0.39
C GLU A 280 12.90 -12.73 -1.72
N GLY A 281 13.62 -13.86 -1.76
CA GLY A 281 13.70 -14.74 -2.93
C GLY A 281 14.53 -14.19 -4.10
N LEU A 282 15.27 -13.08 -3.94
CA LEU A 282 16.16 -12.55 -4.97
C LEU A 282 17.51 -13.27 -5.04
N ASN A 283 17.88 -14.10 -4.07
CA ASN A 283 19.19 -14.76 -3.94
C ASN A 283 20.38 -13.79 -3.85
N LEU A 284 20.22 -12.67 -3.16
CA LEU A 284 21.23 -11.60 -3.06
C LEU A 284 22.59 -12.10 -2.58
N SER A 285 22.62 -12.99 -1.61
CA SER A 285 23.87 -13.56 -1.08
C SER A 285 24.68 -14.34 -2.12
N LYS A 286 24.03 -15.02 -3.06
CA LYS A 286 24.71 -15.74 -4.16
C LYS A 286 25.49 -14.83 -5.08
N VAL A 287 25.08 -13.57 -5.20
CA VAL A 287 25.73 -12.58 -6.06
C VAL A 287 26.55 -11.57 -5.27
N GLY A 288 26.77 -11.82 -3.97
CA GLY A 288 27.62 -10.99 -3.11
C GLY A 288 26.97 -9.67 -2.67
N ILE A 289 25.67 -9.50 -2.82
CA ILE A 289 24.95 -8.28 -2.37
C ILE A 289 24.62 -8.42 -0.88
N LYS A 290 25.09 -7.45 -0.09
CA LYS A 290 24.85 -7.36 1.35
C LYS A 290 23.59 -6.53 1.64
N LYS A 291 22.98 -6.78 2.80
CA LYS A 291 21.87 -5.99 3.34
C LYS A 291 22.28 -5.39 4.69
N ASP A 292 21.76 -4.21 5.00
CA ASP A 292 21.87 -3.62 6.33
C ASP A 292 20.95 -4.35 7.35
N ASN A 293 21.01 -3.94 8.61
CA ASN A 293 20.20 -4.48 9.70
C ASN A 293 18.68 -4.21 9.54
N LYS A 294 18.28 -3.32 8.61
CA LYS A 294 16.90 -3.03 8.23
C LYS A 294 16.47 -3.77 6.96
N GLY A 295 17.32 -4.66 6.43
CA GLY A 295 17.07 -5.44 5.22
C GLY A 295 17.21 -4.66 3.90
N ARG A 296 17.82 -3.45 3.91
CA ARG A 296 18.04 -2.64 2.71
C ARG A 296 19.34 -3.04 2.02
N ILE A 297 19.36 -2.96 0.72
CA ILE A 297 20.55 -3.06 -0.13
C ILE A 297 21.32 -1.76 -0.09
#